data_593049c1cae919057cbb1fedfd46bdad
#
_entry.id   593049c1cae919057cbb1fedfd46bdad
#
_cell.length_a   1.000
_cell.length_b   1.000
_cell.length_c   1.000
_cell.angle_alpha   90.00
_cell.angle_beta   90.00
_cell.angle_gamma   90.00
#
_symmetry.space_group_name_H-M   'P 1'
#
loop_
_entity.id
_entity.type
_entity.pdbx_description
1 polymer ?
#
loop_
_entity_poly.entity_id
_entity_poly.type
_entity_poly.pdbx_seq_one_letter_code
_entity_poly.pdbx_strand_id
1 'polypeptide(L)'
;MSGLKKNKKDNIADSIWCDSIFEEKTYLLYKRLADRVDLPFVKSLLLNIAYDSQKHSAILKGISQSIGGSKVKTKDCAKRLGTSWMLIDDISHEIANEKKALVDGLSSLAEKLSLLESTMGEEYLVLVQMKTLQRMTGMIRESYNVDLEDLVDVFETMSRDEETHLEILAKMEKFIVGRQAKKADTAPAVRYENPDAWRKPLPNSVYEGAS
;
A
#
# COMPACT_ATOMS: atom_id res chain seq x y z
N MET A 1 -25.32 24.57 -38.61
CA MET A 1 -24.00 24.53 -37.98
C MET A 1 -24.04 23.43 -36.90
N SER A 2 -23.54 22.27 -37.27
CA SER A 2 -23.58 21.08 -36.41
C SER A 2 -22.47 21.20 -35.38
N GLY A 3 -22.86 21.33 -34.08
CA GLY A 3 -21.90 21.29 -32.98
C GLY A 3 -21.36 19.84 -32.84
N LEU A 4 -20.17 19.65 -33.37
CA LEU A 4 -19.39 18.46 -33.05
C LEU A 4 -19.23 18.40 -31.51
N LYS A 5 -19.94 17.45 -30.89
CA LYS A 5 -19.61 17.03 -29.52
C LYS A 5 -18.15 16.63 -29.52
N LYS A 6 -17.31 17.46 -28.88
CA LYS A 6 -15.91 17.16 -28.59
C LYS A 6 -15.95 15.89 -27.73
N ASN A 7 -15.77 14.73 -28.35
CA ASN A 7 -15.54 13.47 -27.64
C ASN A 7 -14.39 13.77 -26.69
N LYS A 8 -14.65 13.64 -25.40
CA LYS A 8 -13.67 13.80 -24.33
C LYS A 8 -12.65 12.67 -24.54
N LYS A 9 -11.68 12.89 -25.44
CA LYS A 9 -10.53 11.99 -25.58
C LYS A 9 -9.93 11.88 -24.20
N ASP A 10 -9.73 10.68 -23.73
CA ASP A 10 -9.02 10.44 -22.48
C ASP A 10 -7.67 11.16 -22.59
N ASN A 11 -7.55 12.26 -21.86
CA ASN A 11 -6.37 13.08 -21.89
C ASN A 11 -5.33 12.42 -20.99
N ILE A 12 -4.19 12.02 -21.55
CA ILE A 12 -3.08 11.41 -20.81
C ILE A 12 -2.66 12.28 -19.62
N ALA A 13 -2.71 13.61 -19.77
CA ALA A 13 -2.42 14.54 -18.70
C ALA A 13 -3.41 14.39 -17.52
N ASP A 14 -4.69 14.15 -17.81
CA ASP A 14 -5.70 13.89 -16.78
C ASP A 14 -5.49 12.54 -16.08
N SER A 15 -4.98 11.52 -16.79
CA SER A 15 -4.59 10.23 -16.18
C SER A 15 -3.44 10.43 -15.22
N ILE A 16 -2.34 11.06 -15.68
CA ILE A 16 -1.17 11.35 -14.84
C ILE A 16 -1.56 12.20 -13.61
N TRP A 17 -2.53 13.11 -13.76
CA TRP A 17 -3.09 13.83 -12.61
C TRP A 17 -3.75 12.88 -11.62
N CYS A 18 -4.55 11.91 -12.09
CA CYS A 18 -5.22 10.95 -11.21
C CYS A 18 -4.23 10.03 -10.50
N ASP A 19 -3.16 9.62 -11.19
CA ASP A 19 -2.07 8.83 -10.59
C ASP A 19 -1.40 9.63 -9.47
N SER A 20 -1.21 10.95 -9.66
CA SER A 20 -0.66 11.82 -8.62
C SER A 20 -1.54 11.89 -7.37
N ILE A 21 -2.87 11.87 -7.51
CA ILE A 21 -3.80 11.84 -6.38
C ILE A 21 -3.79 10.47 -5.70
N PHE A 22 -3.60 9.41 -6.46
CA PHE A 22 -3.47 8.06 -5.93
C PHE A 22 -2.21 7.94 -5.06
N GLU A 23 -1.08 8.41 -5.56
CA GLU A 23 0.18 8.49 -4.81
C GLU A 23 0.07 9.31 -3.51
N GLU A 24 -0.67 10.42 -3.55
CA GLU A 24 -0.93 11.20 -2.33
C GLU A 24 -1.73 10.38 -1.29
N LYS A 25 -2.69 9.56 -1.74
CA LYS A 25 -3.41 8.65 -0.85
C LYS A 25 -2.49 7.55 -0.32
N THR A 26 -1.61 6.99 -1.15
CA THR A 26 -0.62 5.99 -0.76
C THR A 26 0.33 6.54 0.31
N TYR A 27 0.85 7.74 0.11
CA TYR A 27 1.61 8.47 1.14
C TYR A 27 0.88 8.53 2.48
N LEU A 28 -0.39 8.98 2.47
CA LEU A 28 -1.20 9.12 3.69
C LEU A 28 -1.49 7.78 4.35
N LEU A 29 -1.67 6.71 3.56
CA LEU A 29 -1.87 5.35 4.03
C LEU A 29 -0.64 4.87 4.81
N TYR A 30 0.54 4.89 4.19
CA TYR A 30 1.78 4.42 4.81
C TYR A 30 2.19 5.25 6.01
N LYS A 31 1.96 6.56 5.96
CA LYS A 31 2.18 7.43 7.12
C LYS A 31 1.31 7.05 8.31
N ARG A 32 0.02 6.77 8.09
CA ARG A 32 -0.88 6.28 9.15
C ARG A 32 -0.42 4.94 9.72
N LEU A 33 0.01 4.01 8.86
CA LEU A 33 0.59 2.74 9.30
C LEU A 33 1.81 2.95 10.18
N ALA A 34 2.74 3.79 9.73
CA ALA A 34 3.95 4.12 10.47
C ALA A 34 3.67 4.75 11.84
N ASP A 35 2.64 5.59 11.94
CA ASP A 35 2.26 6.24 13.20
C ASP A 35 1.62 5.27 14.21
N ARG A 36 1.15 4.11 13.76
CA ARG A 36 0.51 3.08 14.60
C ARG A 36 1.41 1.89 14.94
N VAL A 37 2.62 1.85 14.40
CA VAL A 37 3.57 0.76 14.64
C VAL A 37 4.59 1.17 15.69
N ASP A 38 4.70 0.36 16.76
CA ASP A 38 5.64 0.59 17.87
C ASP A 38 7.06 0.06 17.60
N LEU A 39 7.30 -0.59 16.45
CA LEU A 39 8.60 -1.12 16.07
C LEU A 39 9.38 -0.08 15.26
N PRO A 40 10.44 0.55 15.81
CA PRO A 40 11.13 1.66 15.13
C PRO A 40 11.66 1.28 13.74
N PHE A 41 12.17 0.05 13.57
CA PHE A 41 12.66 -0.43 12.29
C PHE A 41 11.53 -0.54 11.26
N VAL A 42 10.41 -1.16 11.61
CA VAL A 42 9.24 -1.26 10.73
C VAL A 42 8.67 0.11 10.41
N LYS A 43 8.57 0.98 11.41
CA LYS A 43 8.15 2.38 11.22
C LYS A 43 9.03 3.10 10.20
N SER A 44 10.36 2.96 10.27
CA SER A 44 11.26 3.62 9.33
C SER A 44 11.11 3.09 7.89
N LEU A 45 10.83 1.80 7.72
CA LEU A 45 10.58 1.21 6.42
C LEU A 45 9.27 1.72 5.80
N LEU A 46 8.19 1.79 6.58
CA LEU A 46 6.91 2.35 6.14
C LEU A 46 7.02 3.84 5.78
N LEU A 47 7.81 4.61 6.54
CA LEU A 47 8.05 6.02 6.23
C LEU A 47 8.90 6.20 4.96
N ASN A 48 9.81 5.27 4.65
CA ASN A 48 10.55 5.31 3.39
C ASN A 48 9.60 5.23 2.21
N ILE A 49 8.72 4.22 2.15
CA ILE A 49 7.69 4.08 1.11
C ILE A 49 6.80 5.34 1.07
N ALA A 50 6.33 5.82 2.22
CA ALA A 50 5.48 7.00 2.29
C ALA A 50 6.12 8.22 1.60
N TYR A 51 7.39 8.51 1.89
CA TYR A 51 8.06 9.68 1.32
C TYR A 51 8.35 9.53 -0.17
N ASP A 52 8.59 8.31 -0.67
CA ASP A 52 8.70 8.06 -2.10
C ASP A 52 7.36 8.31 -2.81
N SER A 53 6.23 7.81 -2.29
CA SER A 53 4.90 8.13 -2.83
C SER A 53 4.59 9.63 -2.79
N GLN A 54 5.04 10.37 -1.77
CA GLN A 54 4.90 11.83 -1.73
C GLN A 54 5.70 12.51 -2.85
N LYS A 55 6.93 12.06 -3.09
CA LYS A 55 7.80 12.51 -4.19
C LYS A 55 7.15 12.22 -5.54
N HIS A 56 6.65 11.00 -5.76
CA HIS A 56 5.97 10.59 -6.98
C HIS A 56 4.73 11.46 -7.25
N SER A 57 3.90 11.69 -6.23
CA SER A 57 2.74 12.59 -6.33
C SER A 57 3.13 13.99 -6.84
N ALA A 58 4.20 14.57 -6.29
CA ALA A 58 4.65 15.90 -6.69
C ALA A 58 5.17 15.92 -8.13
N ILE A 59 5.94 14.91 -8.53
CA ILE A 59 6.47 14.76 -9.90
C ILE A 59 5.32 14.62 -10.89
N LEU A 60 4.37 13.71 -10.67
CA LEU A 60 3.23 13.47 -11.55
C LEU A 60 2.33 14.70 -11.69
N LYS A 61 2.11 15.46 -10.61
CA LYS A 61 1.41 16.76 -10.67
C LYS A 61 2.12 17.73 -11.59
N GLY A 62 3.45 17.85 -11.45
CA GLY A 62 4.27 18.71 -12.29
C GLY A 62 4.21 18.31 -13.78
N ILE A 63 4.35 17.01 -14.06
CA ILE A 63 4.25 16.46 -15.42
C ILE A 63 2.88 16.74 -16.02
N SER A 64 1.79 16.38 -15.33
CA SER A 64 0.44 16.65 -15.82
C SER A 64 0.22 18.11 -16.19
N GLN A 65 0.66 19.04 -15.33
CA GLN A 65 0.54 20.48 -15.59
C GLN A 65 1.37 20.93 -16.79
N SER A 66 2.60 20.42 -16.95
CA SER A 66 3.50 20.81 -18.04
C SER A 66 2.98 20.39 -19.42
N ILE A 67 2.19 19.32 -19.50
CA ILE A 67 1.58 18.83 -20.74
C ILE A 67 0.12 19.28 -20.93
N GLY A 68 -0.30 20.31 -20.20
CA GLY A 68 -1.62 20.92 -20.35
C GLY A 68 -2.76 20.24 -19.61
N GLY A 69 -2.45 19.38 -18.63
CA GLY A 69 -3.44 18.77 -17.75
C GLY A 69 -4.15 19.78 -16.86
N SER A 70 -5.37 19.44 -16.48
CA SER A 70 -6.20 20.21 -15.56
C SER A 70 -6.43 19.43 -14.27
N LYS A 71 -6.82 20.16 -13.21
CA LYS A 71 -7.21 19.53 -11.96
C LYS A 71 -8.48 18.68 -12.14
N VAL A 72 -8.32 17.36 -12.17
CA VAL A 72 -9.43 16.40 -12.22
C VAL A 72 -10.01 16.24 -10.81
N LYS A 73 -11.34 16.14 -10.71
CA LYS A 73 -11.98 15.90 -9.41
C LYS A 73 -11.67 14.51 -8.89
N THR A 74 -11.43 14.38 -7.60
CA THR A 74 -11.11 13.10 -6.94
C THR A 74 -12.10 11.98 -7.27
N LYS A 75 -13.41 12.27 -7.35
CA LYS A 75 -14.42 11.27 -7.73
C LYS A 75 -14.28 10.76 -9.17
N ASP A 76 -13.76 11.60 -10.07
CA ASP A 76 -13.54 11.21 -11.47
C ASP A 76 -12.23 10.41 -11.59
N CYS A 77 -11.23 10.70 -10.76
CA CYS A 77 -10.03 9.87 -10.59
C CYS A 77 -10.37 8.49 -10.01
N ALA A 78 -11.22 8.44 -8.98
CA ALA A 78 -11.69 7.17 -8.42
C ALA A 78 -12.37 6.26 -9.47
N LYS A 79 -13.17 6.85 -10.37
CA LYS A 79 -13.78 6.10 -11.48
C LYS A 79 -12.75 5.61 -12.50
N ARG A 80 -11.72 6.39 -12.76
CA ARG A 80 -10.68 6.10 -13.74
C ARG A 80 -9.76 4.98 -13.24
N LEU A 81 -9.34 5.06 -11.99
CA LEU A 81 -8.46 4.09 -11.34
C LEU A 81 -9.18 2.81 -10.86
N GLY A 82 -10.51 2.84 -10.78
CA GLY A 82 -11.35 1.65 -10.58
C GLY A 82 -10.93 0.79 -9.40
N THR A 83 -10.45 -0.42 -9.69
CA THR A 83 -10.08 -1.42 -8.68
C THR A 83 -8.91 -0.97 -7.80
N SER A 84 -7.92 -0.27 -8.35
CA SER A 84 -6.78 0.26 -7.59
C SER A 84 -7.24 1.25 -6.52
N TRP A 85 -8.19 2.13 -6.89
CA TRP A 85 -8.79 3.05 -5.92
C TRP A 85 -9.57 2.34 -4.82
N MET A 86 -10.34 1.30 -5.17
CA MET A 86 -11.07 0.49 -4.19
C MET A 86 -10.11 -0.20 -3.22
N LEU A 87 -9.00 -0.76 -3.73
CA LEU A 87 -8.00 -1.44 -2.91
C LEU A 87 -7.42 -0.51 -1.83
N ILE A 88 -7.00 0.71 -2.20
CA ILE A 88 -6.44 1.66 -1.22
C ILE A 88 -7.50 2.15 -0.21
N ASP A 89 -8.76 2.28 -0.63
CA ASP A 89 -9.85 2.62 0.28
C ASP A 89 -10.12 1.47 1.27
N ASP A 90 -10.16 0.22 0.82
CA ASP A 90 -10.34 -0.97 1.66
C ASP A 90 -9.23 -1.08 2.71
N ILE A 91 -7.96 -0.95 2.29
CA ILE A 91 -6.82 -0.97 3.22
C ILE A 91 -6.93 0.19 4.24
N SER A 92 -7.31 1.38 3.78
CA SER A 92 -7.46 2.55 4.64
C SER A 92 -8.55 2.36 5.70
N HIS A 93 -9.67 1.72 5.32
CA HIS A 93 -10.76 1.37 6.23
C HIS A 93 -10.36 0.30 7.25
N GLU A 94 -9.65 -0.73 6.80
CA GLU A 94 -9.12 -1.79 7.68
C GLU A 94 -8.20 -1.20 8.75
N ILE A 95 -7.24 -0.37 8.35
CA ILE A 95 -6.36 0.33 9.28
C ILE A 95 -7.13 1.21 10.26
N ALA A 96 -8.15 1.94 9.79
CA ALA A 96 -8.92 2.84 10.65
C ALA A 96 -9.72 2.08 11.72
N ASN A 97 -10.20 0.88 11.41
CA ASN A 97 -11.06 0.06 12.27
C ASN A 97 -10.28 -0.83 13.25
N GLU A 98 -9.00 -1.10 13.00
CA GLU A 98 -8.17 -1.93 13.87
C GLU A 98 -7.83 -1.20 15.18
N LYS A 99 -8.30 -1.74 16.30
CA LYS A 99 -8.08 -1.19 17.65
C LYS A 99 -6.82 -1.72 18.35
N LYS A 100 -6.18 -2.78 17.80
CA LYS A 100 -5.00 -3.42 18.39
C LYS A 100 -3.70 -2.87 17.77
N ALA A 101 -2.58 -3.07 18.49
CA ALA A 101 -1.25 -2.80 17.94
C ALA A 101 -1.09 -3.51 16.59
N LEU A 102 -0.85 -2.74 15.54
CA LEU A 102 -0.89 -3.17 14.14
C LEU A 102 0.15 -4.25 13.78
N VAL A 103 1.10 -4.55 14.67
CA VAL A 103 2.19 -5.50 14.39
C VAL A 103 1.65 -6.90 14.05
N ASP A 104 0.59 -7.34 14.73
CA ASP A 104 -0.04 -8.65 14.46
C ASP A 104 -0.90 -8.60 13.18
N GLY A 105 -1.44 -7.44 12.82
CA GLY A 105 -2.24 -7.21 11.60
C GLY A 105 -1.40 -6.89 10.35
N LEU A 106 -0.15 -6.43 10.50
CA LEU A 106 0.72 -6.08 9.36
C LEU A 106 1.01 -7.27 8.45
N SER A 107 1.09 -8.49 8.99
CA SER A 107 1.29 -9.69 8.17
C SER A 107 0.07 -9.95 7.26
N SER A 108 -1.15 -9.72 7.74
CA SER A 108 -2.36 -9.84 6.92
C SER A 108 -2.53 -8.72 5.90
N LEU A 109 -1.95 -7.54 6.15
CA LEU A 109 -1.94 -6.41 5.25
C LEU A 109 -0.82 -6.48 4.19
N ALA A 110 0.25 -7.25 4.45
CA ALA A 110 1.43 -7.29 3.59
C ALA A 110 1.09 -7.68 2.14
N GLU A 111 0.20 -8.65 1.94
CA GLU A 111 -0.25 -9.06 0.61
C GLU A 111 -1.00 -7.94 -0.12
N LYS A 112 -1.91 -7.25 0.57
CA LYS A 112 -2.67 -6.12 0.01
C LYS A 112 -1.77 -4.93 -0.30
N LEU A 113 -0.80 -4.64 0.56
CA LEU A 113 0.19 -3.60 0.35
C LEU A 113 1.09 -3.93 -0.85
N SER A 114 1.53 -5.19 -0.97
CA SER A 114 2.32 -5.64 -2.13
C SER A 114 1.53 -5.54 -3.43
N LEU A 115 0.23 -5.85 -3.42
CA LEU A 115 -0.63 -5.66 -4.58
C LEU A 115 -0.78 -4.18 -4.95
N LEU A 116 -0.86 -3.28 -3.95
CA LEU A 116 -0.92 -1.83 -4.17
C LEU A 116 0.33 -1.31 -4.89
N GLU A 117 1.53 -1.66 -4.39
CA GLU A 117 2.81 -1.26 -5.01
C GLU A 117 3.00 -1.85 -6.42
N SER A 118 2.65 -3.13 -6.59
CA SER A 118 2.68 -3.77 -7.91
C SER A 118 1.80 -3.05 -8.94
N THR A 119 0.60 -2.62 -8.52
CA THR A 119 -0.32 -1.90 -9.39
C THR A 119 0.26 -0.55 -9.82
N MET A 120 0.92 0.17 -8.92
CA MET A 120 1.58 1.45 -9.25
C MET A 120 2.73 1.25 -10.24
N GLY A 121 3.57 0.23 -10.03
CA GLY A 121 4.66 -0.12 -10.95
C GLY A 121 4.14 -0.44 -12.36
N GLU A 122 3.03 -1.17 -12.48
CA GLU A 122 2.39 -1.48 -13.77
C GLU A 122 1.87 -0.23 -14.48
N GLU A 123 1.27 0.73 -13.78
CA GLU A 123 0.81 2.00 -14.36
C GLU A 123 1.99 2.80 -14.96
N TYR A 124 3.13 2.86 -14.29
CA TYR A 124 4.33 3.54 -14.81
C TYR A 124 4.92 2.83 -16.02
N LEU A 125 4.94 1.50 -16.02
CA LEU A 125 5.38 0.72 -17.17
C LEU A 125 4.48 0.93 -18.39
N VAL A 126 3.16 1.10 -18.20
CA VAL A 126 2.23 1.45 -19.30
C VAL A 126 2.62 2.79 -19.92
N LEU A 127 2.95 3.81 -19.11
CA LEU A 127 3.39 5.11 -19.62
C LEU A 127 4.71 5.01 -20.42
N VAL A 128 5.65 4.19 -19.96
CA VAL A 128 6.90 3.89 -20.70
C VAL A 128 6.62 3.18 -22.02
N GLN A 129 5.74 2.18 -22.01
CA GLN A 129 5.37 1.41 -23.21
C GLN A 129 4.64 2.28 -24.25
N MET A 130 3.75 3.16 -23.82
CA MET A 130 3.05 4.10 -24.70
C MET A 130 4.05 4.93 -25.50
N LYS A 131 5.15 5.36 -24.90
CA LYS A 131 6.20 6.09 -25.62
C LYS A 131 6.91 5.23 -26.66
N THR A 132 7.23 3.97 -26.32
CA THR A 132 7.84 3.04 -27.28
C THR A 132 6.94 2.89 -28.51
N LEU A 133 5.64 2.75 -28.30
CA LEU A 133 4.65 2.73 -29.37
C LEU A 133 4.58 4.04 -30.15
N GLN A 134 4.69 5.21 -29.50
CA GLN A 134 4.74 6.51 -30.17
C GLN A 134 5.95 6.65 -31.09
N ARG A 135 7.12 6.18 -30.65
CA ARG A 135 8.34 6.15 -31.49
C ARG A 135 8.17 5.23 -32.71
N MET A 136 7.51 4.07 -32.54
CA MET A 136 7.32 3.10 -33.62
C MET A 136 6.27 3.51 -34.64
N THR A 137 5.25 4.26 -34.26
CA THR A 137 4.06 4.46 -35.11
C THR A 137 3.87 5.90 -35.62
N GLY A 138 4.64 6.88 -35.14
CA GLY A 138 4.49 8.30 -35.55
C GLY A 138 3.08 8.89 -35.44
N MET A 139 2.06 8.04 -35.61
CA MET A 139 0.63 8.41 -35.59
C MET A 139 0.10 8.75 -34.19
N ILE A 140 0.71 8.21 -33.12
CA ILE A 140 0.26 8.45 -31.75
C ILE A 140 0.61 9.86 -31.29
N ARG A 141 1.73 10.40 -31.76
CA ARG A 141 2.13 11.80 -31.49
C ARG A 141 1.06 12.81 -31.95
N GLU A 142 0.51 12.60 -33.14
CA GLU A 142 -0.58 13.45 -33.68
C GLU A 142 -1.89 13.26 -32.88
N SER A 143 -2.14 12.05 -32.36
CA SER A 143 -3.37 11.72 -31.65
C SER A 143 -3.42 12.30 -30.24
N TYR A 144 -2.30 12.34 -29.53
CA TYR A 144 -2.23 12.77 -28.14
C TYR A 144 -1.59 14.16 -27.95
N ASN A 145 -0.89 14.67 -28.98
CA ASN A 145 -0.21 15.98 -28.97
C ASN A 145 0.68 16.20 -27.72
N VAL A 146 1.33 15.13 -27.27
CA VAL A 146 2.18 15.11 -26.07
C VAL A 146 3.52 14.47 -26.43
N ASP A 147 4.61 15.14 -26.14
CA ASP A 147 5.94 14.57 -26.19
C ASP A 147 6.34 14.11 -24.78
N LEU A 148 6.49 12.80 -24.61
CA LEU A 148 6.91 12.18 -23.36
C LEU A 148 8.42 11.87 -23.37
N GLU A 149 9.17 12.35 -24.38
CA GLU A 149 10.55 11.92 -24.64
C GLU A 149 11.47 12.10 -23.43
N ASP A 150 11.37 13.23 -22.77
CA ASP A 150 12.20 13.58 -21.62
C ASP A 150 11.69 12.97 -20.30
N LEU A 151 10.53 12.29 -20.31
CA LEU A 151 9.88 11.79 -19.08
C LEU A 151 10.06 10.28 -18.85
N VAL A 152 10.61 9.56 -19.84
CA VAL A 152 10.78 8.08 -19.71
C VAL A 152 11.65 7.72 -18.55
N ASP A 153 12.81 8.35 -18.43
CA ASP A 153 13.75 8.06 -17.34
C ASP A 153 13.14 8.31 -15.97
N VAL A 154 12.20 9.29 -15.90
CA VAL A 154 11.46 9.59 -14.67
C VAL A 154 10.51 8.44 -14.33
N PHE A 155 9.69 7.98 -15.28
CA PHE A 155 8.76 6.87 -15.07
C PHE A 155 9.48 5.54 -14.82
N GLU A 156 10.61 5.27 -15.49
CA GLU A 156 11.45 4.10 -15.21
C GLU A 156 12.05 4.14 -13.80
N THR A 157 12.40 5.33 -13.31
CA THR A 157 12.89 5.51 -11.95
C THR A 157 11.77 5.25 -10.94
N MET A 158 10.59 5.79 -11.17
CA MET A 158 9.42 5.56 -10.31
C MET A 158 9.04 4.07 -10.29
N SER A 159 9.05 3.39 -11.44
CA SER A 159 8.79 1.94 -11.49
C SER A 159 9.81 1.13 -10.68
N ARG A 160 11.09 1.52 -10.66
CA ARG A 160 12.11 0.86 -9.82
C ARG A 160 11.94 1.16 -8.34
N ASP A 161 11.45 2.34 -8.00
CA ASP A 161 11.09 2.65 -6.62
C ASP A 161 9.98 1.70 -6.13
N GLU A 162 8.95 1.40 -6.96
CA GLU A 162 7.89 0.43 -6.62
C GLU A 162 8.42 -1.01 -6.45
N GLU A 163 9.36 -1.46 -7.29
CA GLU A 163 10.05 -2.74 -7.09
C GLU A 163 10.79 -2.77 -5.75
N THR A 164 11.44 -1.66 -5.39
CA THR A 164 12.13 -1.51 -4.10
C THR A 164 11.15 -1.55 -2.93
N HIS A 165 9.95 -0.96 -3.06
CA HIS A 165 8.90 -1.02 -2.06
C HIS A 165 8.45 -2.46 -1.81
N LEU A 166 8.27 -3.27 -2.86
CA LEU A 166 7.96 -4.70 -2.73
C LEU A 166 9.02 -5.46 -1.93
N GLU A 167 10.31 -5.18 -2.18
CA GLU A 167 11.40 -5.76 -1.40
C GLU A 167 11.38 -5.32 0.07
N ILE A 168 11.06 -4.04 0.33
CA ILE A 168 10.93 -3.50 1.69
C ILE A 168 9.81 -4.20 2.42
N LEU A 169 8.64 -4.37 1.81
CA LEU A 169 7.49 -5.07 2.39
C LEU A 169 7.83 -6.53 2.72
N ALA A 170 8.50 -7.24 1.83
CA ALA A 170 8.94 -8.61 2.06
C ALA A 170 9.97 -8.73 3.21
N LYS A 171 10.91 -7.77 3.32
CA LYS A 171 11.87 -7.71 4.43
C LYS A 171 11.17 -7.40 5.75
N MET A 172 10.19 -6.51 5.74
CA MET A 172 9.38 -6.16 6.90
C MET A 172 8.57 -7.35 7.42
N GLU A 173 7.91 -8.09 6.52
CA GLU A 173 7.16 -9.30 6.87
C GLU A 173 8.06 -10.35 7.52
N LYS A 174 9.20 -10.67 6.92
CA LYS A 174 10.18 -11.61 7.49
C LYS A 174 10.66 -11.19 8.89
N PHE A 175 10.88 -9.90 9.10
CA PHE A 175 11.29 -9.37 10.40
C PHE A 175 10.20 -9.55 11.45
N ILE A 176 8.94 -9.29 11.11
CA ILE A 176 7.79 -9.43 12.02
C ILE A 176 7.59 -10.90 12.40
N VAL A 177 7.54 -11.80 11.41
CA VAL A 177 7.38 -13.25 11.62
C VAL A 177 8.52 -13.81 12.49
N GLY A 178 9.77 -13.42 12.21
CA GLY A 178 10.93 -13.86 13.00
C GLY A 178 10.88 -13.38 14.47
N ARG A 179 10.30 -12.22 14.75
CA ARG A 179 10.09 -11.74 16.13
C ARG A 179 8.98 -12.50 16.84
N GLN A 180 7.89 -12.81 16.15
CA GLN A 180 6.78 -13.57 16.72
C GLN A 180 7.22 -14.98 17.09
N ALA A 181 7.99 -15.65 16.23
CA ALA A 181 8.57 -16.97 16.53
C ALA A 181 9.47 -16.93 17.76
N LYS A 182 10.38 -15.98 17.88
CA LYS A 182 11.25 -15.83 19.06
C LYS A 182 10.46 -15.54 20.34
N LYS A 183 9.38 -14.78 20.26
CA LYS A 183 8.50 -14.49 21.40
C LYS A 183 7.73 -15.72 21.85
N ALA A 184 7.33 -16.58 20.91
CA ALA A 184 6.68 -17.88 21.21
C ALA A 184 7.65 -18.84 21.90
N ASP A 185 8.91 -18.93 21.47
CA ASP A 185 9.93 -19.79 22.07
C ASP A 185 10.35 -19.33 23.48
N THR A 186 10.25 -18.04 23.77
CA THR A 186 10.58 -17.46 25.09
C THR A 186 9.36 -17.38 26.03
N ALA A 187 8.17 -17.69 25.55
CA ALA A 187 7.03 -17.83 26.44
C ALA A 187 7.32 -18.96 27.45
N PRO A 188 7.21 -18.72 28.78
CA PRO A 188 7.44 -19.79 29.75
C PRO A 188 6.51 -20.93 29.37
N ALA A 189 7.10 -22.14 29.16
CA ALA A 189 6.32 -23.34 28.99
C ALA A 189 5.37 -23.37 30.20
N VAL A 190 4.06 -23.33 29.94
CA VAL A 190 3.07 -23.56 30.97
C VAL A 190 3.38 -24.98 31.42
N ARG A 191 4.22 -25.10 32.47
CA ARG A 191 4.36 -26.37 33.17
C ARG A 191 2.97 -26.65 33.69
N TYR A 192 2.28 -27.56 33.04
CA TYR A 192 1.15 -28.25 33.67
C TYR A 192 1.75 -28.89 34.90
N GLU A 193 1.70 -28.19 36.01
CA GLU A 193 2.04 -28.77 37.29
C GLU A 193 1.11 -29.94 37.47
N ASN A 194 1.73 -31.14 37.39
CA ASN A 194 1.26 -32.43 37.78
C ASN A 194 -0.27 -32.63 37.76
N PRO A 195 -0.83 -33.38 36.79
CA PRO A 195 -2.24 -33.71 36.75
C PRO A 195 -2.74 -34.43 38.00
N ASP A 196 -1.84 -34.95 38.85
CA ASP A 196 -2.16 -35.64 40.12
C ASP A 196 -2.33 -34.68 41.32
N ALA A 197 -2.09 -33.39 41.19
CA ALA A 197 -2.33 -32.43 42.28
C ALA A 197 -3.81 -32.32 42.69
N TRP A 198 -4.73 -32.73 41.83
CA TRP A 198 -6.17 -32.74 42.08
C TRP A 198 -6.65 -34.06 42.78
N ARG A 199 -5.78 -35.06 42.98
CA ARG A 199 -6.10 -36.34 43.59
C ARG A 199 -5.69 -36.44 45.06
N LYS A 200 -5.44 -35.35 45.75
CA LYS A 200 -5.30 -35.40 47.21
C LYS A 200 -6.66 -35.69 47.82
N PRO A 201 -6.84 -36.81 48.55
CA PRO A 201 -8.08 -37.05 49.27
C PRO A 201 -8.27 -35.94 50.31
N LEU A 202 -9.50 -35.44 50.42
CA LEU A 202 -9.90 -34.50 51.46
C LEU A 202 -9.56 -35.09 52.83
N PRO A 203 -9.01 -34.29 53.76
CA PRO A 203 -8.73 -34.79 55.12
C PRO A 203 -10.02 -35.21 55.79
N ASN A 204 -9.99 -36.43 56.42
CA ASN A 204 -11.10 -37.08 57.13
C ASN A 204 -11.50 -36.38 58.44
N SER A 205 -11.72 -35.07 58.44
CA SER A 205 -11.99 -34.34 59.68
C SER A 205 -13.26 -33.47 59.64
N VAL A 206 -14.38 -33.97 59.10
CA VAL A 206 -15.67 -33.26 59.21
C VAL A 206 -16.85 -34.17 59.55
N TYR A 207 -16.64 -35.35 60.14
CA TYR A 207 -17.74 -36.17 60.67
C TYR A 207 -17.44 -36.70 62.11
N GLU A 208 -17.26 -35.78 63.06
CA GLU A 208 -17.42 -36.04 64.46
C GLU A 208 -18.02 -34.81 65.13
N GLY A 209 -19.32 -34.92 65.48
CA GLY A 209 -19.94 -33.89 66.31
C GLY A 209 -21.43 -33.63 66.00
N ALA A 210 -22.29 -34.62 66.07
CA ALA A 210 -23.72 -34.42 66.37
C ALA A 210 -24.25 -35.65 67.11
N SER A 211 -24.17 -35.62 68.44
CA SER A 211 -25.03 -36.35 69.29
C SER A 211 -25.80 -35.39 70.18
#